data_d47eb308f35e127ead2d6be49b1d4132
#
_entry.id   d47eb308f35e127ead2d6be49b1d4132
#
_cell.length_a   1.000
_cell.length_b   1.000
_cell.length_c   1.000
_cell.angle_alpha   90.00
_cell.angle_beta   90.00
_cell.angle_gamma   90.00
#
_symmetry.space_group_name_H-M   'P 1'
#
loop_
_entity.id
_entity.type
_entity.pdbx_description
1 polymer ?
#
loop_
_entity_poly.entity_id
_entity_poly.type
_entity_poly.pdbx_seq_one_letter_code
_entity_poly.pdbx_strand_id
1 'polypeptide(L)'
;AEGTKENPFRTISKAAAAAETGDKVIVHEGEYREWVKPAHTGYSDISRITYEAAEGERVVIKGSERIQNWENTEGTVWKAVVPNSLFGDYNPYSEVLTGDWFLYPCINEPEGYEIHTGDVYLNGKSFYEASCLEDVKNPVMRTHGYNPPWTKHTEPILRPEDTIYQWYACVEEENTIIYANFQGADPNEELAEINVRKCCFYPEKPGMNYITVRGFEMAQAACPWTPPTADQPGLLGTHWSKGWIIENNEIHDAKCSGISIGKEASTGHNLCTRRHRKPGYQYQMEAVFRALQIGWSKEKIGSHIIRNNVIHDCGQNGVVGHMGCVFSQITNNHIYNIAVKHEYFGYEIAGIKLHAAIDVEISHNHIHNCTLGTWLDWQAQGTRVSSNLFYANDRDLMVEVTHGPYMVDNNIFGSEYNFDNIAQGGAYVNNLCCGTMRREPVLN
;
A
#
# COMPACT_ATOMS: atom_id res chain seq x y z
N ALA A 1 -8.46 27.02 19.77
CA ALA A 1 -9.23 25.78 19.84
C ALA A 1 -8.66 24.90 20.96
N GLU A 2 -9.52 24.28 21.72
CA GLU A 2 -9.15 23.47 22.89
C GLU A 2 -9.36 21.96 22.63
N GLY A 3 -9.91 21.61 21.47
CA GLY A 3 -10.23 20.24 21.10
C GLY A 3 -11.49 19.69 21.79
N THR A 4 -12.35 20.59 22.29
CA THR A 4 -13.65 20.22 22.85
C THR A 4 -14.73 20.23 21.77
N LYS A 5 -15.89 19.68 22.08
CA LYS A 5 -17.05 19.70 21.17
C LYS A 5 -17.49 21.13 20.82
N GLU A 6 -17.41 22.05 21.76
CA GLU A 6 -17.78 23.46 21.60
C GLU A 6 -16.68 24.27 20.91
N ASN A 7 -15.42 23.82 20.99
CA ASN A 7 -14.26 24.50 20.42
C ASN A 7 -13.28 23.50 19.76
N PRO A 8 -13.71 22.80 18.70
CA PRO A 8 -12.95 21.72 18.11
C PRO A 8 -11.67 22.21 17.41
N PHE A 9 -10.69 21.31 17.29
CA PHE A 9 -9.56 21.55 16.40
C PHE A 9 -10.02 21.56 14.95
N ARG A 10 -9.35 22.34 14.12
CA ARG A 10 -9.64 22.40 12.68
C ARG A 10 -9.08 21.21 11.91
N THR A 11 -8.02 20.60 12.40
CA THR A 11 -7.26 19.54 11.71
C THR A 11 -7.09 18.32 12.61
N ILE A 12 -7.03 17.15 11.99
CA ILE A 12 -6.74 15.89 12.69
C ILE A 12 -5.30 15.90 13.22
N SER A 13 -4.36 16.47 12.44
CA SER A 13 -2.95 16.61 12.86
C SER A 13 -2.79 17.39 14.15
N LYS A 14 -3.60 18.44 14.35
CA LYS A 14 -3.58 19.18 15.62
C LYS A 14 -4.09 18.33 16.79
N ALA A 15 -5.14 17.55 16.57
CA ALA A 15 -5.65 16.62 17.57
C ALA A 15 -4.62 15.50 17.85
N ALA A 16 -3.96 14.96 16.82
CA ALA A 16 -2.93 13.93 16.97
C ALA A 16 -1.70 14.39 17.74
N ALA A 17 -1.36 15.68 17.65
CA ALA A 17 -0.29 16.27 18.44
C ALA A 17 -0.66 16.51 19.92
N ALA A 18 -1.95 16.55 20.23
CA ALA A 18 -2.46 16.83 21.59
C ALA A 18 -2.98 15.58 22.31
N ALA A 19 -3.42 14.56 21.57
CA ALA A 19 -4.03 13.37 22.15
C ALA A 19 -3.03 12.56 22.98
N GLU A 20 -3.42 12.21 24.19
CA GLU A 20 -2.66 11.40 25.13
C GLU A 20 -3.30 10.03 25.35
N THR A 21 -2.61 9.18 26.10
CA THR A 21 -3.09 7.83 26.41
C THR A 21 -4.46 7.86 27.06
N GLY A 22 -5.40 7.11 26.50
CA GLY A 22 -6.80 7.04 26.95
C GLY A 22 -7.73 8.00 26.21
N ASP A 23 -7.19 8.92 25.41
CA ASP A 23 -7.99 9.87 24.65
C ASP A 23 -8.65 9.25 23.44
N LYS A 24 -9.78 9.83 23.08
CA LYS A 24 -10.52 9.55 21.87
C LYS A 24 -10.64 10.82 21.03
N VAL A 25 -10.04 10.80 19.84
CA VAL A 25 -10.17 11.83 18.83
C VAL A 25 -11.35 11.48 17.92
N ILE A 26 -12.44 12.19 18.08
CA ILE A 26 -13.64 12.06 17.24
C ILE A 26 -13.54 13.09 16.12
N VAL A 27 -13.54 12.59 14.88
CA VAL A 27 -13.42 13.45 13.69
C VAL A 27 -14.77 13.55 13.02
N HIS A 28 -15.26 14.76 12.81
CA HIS A 28 -16.52 15.03 12.15
C HIS A 28 -16.39 15.06 10.63
N GLU A 29 -17.54 14.99 9.96
CA GLU A 29 -17.68 14.98 8.49
C GLU A 29 -16.78 16.04 7.84
N GLY A 30 -16.07 15.61 6.81
CA GLY A 30 -15.23 16.49 6.00
C GLY A 30 -14.13 15.76 5.25
N GLU A 31 -13.47 16.52 4.39
CA GLU A 31 -12.29 16.09 3.65
C GLU A 31 -11.05 16.78 4.25
N TYR A 32 -10.15 15.97 4.77
CA TYR A 32 -8.93 16.39 5.46
C TYR A 32 -7.71 16.04 4.60
N ARG A 33 -7.07 17.07 4.04
CA ARG A 33 -5.87 16.91 3.22
C ARG A 33 -4.64 17.03 4.10
N GLU A 34 -4.31 15.92 4.76
CA GLU A 34 -3.30 15.87 5.80
C GLU A 34 -2.49 14.56 5.76
N TRP A 35 -1.33 14.61 6.35
CA TRP A 35 -0.62 13.45 6.87
C TRP A 35 -0.71 13.47 8.39
N VAL A 36 -1.58 12.66 8.94
CA VAL A 36 -1.79 12.56 10.39
C VAL A 36 -0.64 11.75 11.00
N LYS A 37 0.08 12.36 11.93
CA LYS A 37 1.25 11.79 12.63
C LYS A 37 0.95 11.70 14.13
N PRO A 38 0.50 10.54 14.65
CA PRO A 38 0.34 10.37 16.10
C PRO A 38 1.62 10.70 16.84
N ALA A 39 1.54 11.56 17.84
CA ALA A 39 2.70 12.03 18.61
C ALA A 39 2.93 11.25 19.91
N HIS A 40 1.91 10.59 20.42
CA HIS A 40 1.93 9.86 21.68
C HIS A 40 1.50 8.41 21.52
N THR A 41 1.84 7.60 22.51
CA THR A 41 1.58 6.14 22.55
C THR A 41 0.47 5.80 23.54
N GLY A 42 -0.31 4.77 23.24
CA GLY A 42 -1.06 4.07 24.27
C GLY A 42 -0.17 3.13 25.08
N TYR A 43 -0.68 2.59 26.21
CA TYR A 43 0.11 1.73 27.08
C TYR A 43 -0.33 0.25 27.06
N SER A 44 -1.58 -0.03 26.73
CA SER A 44 -2.13 -1.38 26.75
C SER A 44 -3.40 -1.49 25.92
N ASP A 45 -3.93 -2.69 25.80
CA ASP A 45 -5.19 -2.92 25.09
C ASP A 45 -6.40 -2.17 25.68
N ILE A 46 -6.37 -1.86 26.95
CA ILE A 46 -7.42 -1.10 27.65
C ILE A 46 -7.06 0.40 27.84
N SER A 47 -5.87 0.80 27.46
CA SER A 47 -5.37 2.19 27.59
C SER A 47 -4.76 2.65 26.28
N ARG A 48 -5.62 2.88 25.30
CA ARG A 48 -5.31 3.20 23.89
C ARG A 48 -5.51 4.67 23.59
N ILE A 49 -4.96 5.13 22.48
CA ILE A 49 -5.40 6.35 21.81
C ILE A 49 -6.27 5.94 20.64
N THR A 50 -7.48 6.46 20.57
CA THR A 50 -8.42 6.11 19.48
C THR A 50 -8.66 7.31 18.59
N TYR A 51 -8.50 7.10 17.29
CA TYR A 51 -8.92 8.03 16.24
C TYR A 51 -10.11 7.41 15.53
N GLU A 52 -11.24 8.10 15.52
CA GLU A 52 -12.45 7.57 14.90
C GLU A 52 -13.27 8.65 14.20
N ALA A 53 -13.87 8.27 13.08
CA ALA A 53 -14.92 9.09 12.47
C ALA A 53 -16.15 9.13 13.39
N ALA A 54 -16.82 10.27 13.45
CA ALA A 54 -18.09 10.38 14.17
C ALA A 54 -19.11 9.41 13.54
N GLU A 55 -19.95 8.82 14.37
CA GLU A 55 -20.91 7.80 13.95
C GLU A 55 -21.85 8.31 12.87
N GLY A 56 -21.92 7.62 11.76
CA GLY A 56 -22.76 7.95 10.61
C GLY A 56 -22.23 9.10 9.74
N GLU A 57 -21.08 9.64 10.01
CA GLU A 57 -20.46 10.74 9.27
C GLU A 57 -19.36 10.21 8.34
N ARG A 58 -19.27 10.77 7.13
CA ARG A 58 -18.22 10.46 6.16
C ARG A 58 -17.02 11.36 6.41
N VAL A 59 -15.91 10.75 6.81
CA VAL A 59 -14.64 11.44 7.06
C VAL A 59 -13.58 10.91 6.13
N VAL A 60 -13.02 11.78 5.29
CA VAL A 60 -12.03 11.42 4.28
C VAL A 60 -10.69 12.06 4.59
N ILE A 61 -9.63 11.26 4.64
CA ILE A 61 -8.24 11.76 4.78
C ILE A 61 -7.52 11.52 3.45
N LYS A 62 -7.03 12.57 2.82
CA LYS A 62 -6.39 12.49 1.51
C LYS A 62 -4.92 12.88 1.52
N GLY A 63 -4.10 12.10 0.83
CA GLY A 63 -2.71 12.43 0.51
C GLY A 63 -2.56 13.44 -0.63
N SER A 64 -3.65 13.81 -1.28
CA SER A 64 -3.70 14.69 -2.45
C SER A 64 -4.09 16.13 -2.10
N GLU A 65 -3.89 17.03 -3.08
CA GLU A 65 -4.44 18.38 -3.11
C GLU A 65 -5.28 18.59 -4.36
N ARG A 66 -6.33 19.40 -4.24
CA ARG A 66 -7.06 19.88 -5.40
C ARG A 66 -6.26 20.96 -6.12
N ILE A 67 -6.04 20.78 -7.41
CA ILE A 67 -5.35 21.77 -8.25
C ILE A 67 -6.37 22.47 -9.12
N GLN A 68 -6.28 23.78 -9.13
CA GLN A 68 -7.05 24.70 -9.98
C GLN A 68 -6.10 25.50 -10.85
N ASN A 69 -6.64 26.29 -11.79
CA ASN A 69 -5.88 27.08 -12.75
C ASN A 69 -5.06 26.22 -13.71
N TRP A 70 -5.63 25.11 -14.14
CA TRP A 70 -5.10 24.38 -15.28
C TRP A 70 -5.23 25.20 -16.54
N GLU A 71 -4.18 25.26 -17.35
CA GLU A 71 -4.13 25.94 -18.64
C GLU A 71 -4.23 24.90 -19.76
N ASN A 72 -5.19 25.05 -20.67
CA ASN A 72 -5.24 24.20 -21.85
C ASN A 72 -4.05 24.49 -22.76
N THR A 73 -3.29 23.48 -23.10
CA THR A 73 -2.11 23.63 -23.96
C THR A 73 -2.39 23.25 -25.40
N GLU A 74 -3.02 22.09 -25.61
CA GLU A 74 -3.32 21.56 -26.93
C GLU A 74 -4.39 20.45 -26.82
N GLY A 75 -5.51 20.59 -27.54
CA GLY A 75 -6.56 19.58 -27.59
C GLY A 75 -7.12 19.24 -26.21
N THR A 76 -6.89 18.02 -25.76
CA THR A 76 -7.37 17.49 -24.47
C THR A 76 -6.30 17.54 -23.35
N VAL A 77 -5.12 18.12 -23.66
CA VAL A 77 -4.00 18.22 -22.72
C VAL A 77 -3.99 19.55 -22.00
N TRP A 78 -3.87 19.48 -20.70
CA TRP A 78 -3.80 20.63 -19.81
C TRP A 78 -2.51 20.63 -19.01
N LYS A 79 -2.09 21.80 -18.56
CA LYS A 79 -0.86 22.02 -17.79
C LYS A 79 -1.19 22.74 -16.47
N ALA A 80 -0.61 22.26 -15.38
CA ALA A 80 -0.59 22.98 -14.11
C ALA A 80 0.86 23.28 -13.69
N VAL A 81 1.10 24.47 -13.16
CA VAL A 81 2.38 24.86 -12.55
C VAL A 81 2.20 24.90 -11.04
N VAL A 82 2.88 24.02 -10.34
CA VAL A 82 2.75 23.83 -8.90
C VAL A 82 4.06 24.21 -8.21
N PRO A 83 4.07 25.14 -7.25
CA PRO A 83 5.29 25.49 -6.54
C PRO A 83 5.81 24.30 -5.72
N ASN A 84 7.11 24.03 -5.78
CA ASN A 84 7.74 22.92 -5.05
C ASN A 84 7.57 23.02 -3.54
N SER A 85 7.31 24.20 -3.01
CA SER A 85 6.98 24.42 -1.60
C SER A 85 5.71 23.69 -1.13
N LEU A 86 4.80 23.34 -2.05
CA LEU A 86 3.62 22.51 -1.73
C LEU A 86 4.01 21.12 -1.24
N PHE A 87 5.10 20.57 -1.75
CA PHE A 87 5.55 19.21 -1.46
C PHE A 87 6.46 19.11 -0.22
N GLY A 88 6.99 20.25 0.28
CA GLY A 88 7.96 20.25 1.37
C GLY A 88 9.24 19.48 0.99
N ASP A 89 9.67 18.54 1.83
CA ASP A 89 10.87 17.74 1.61
C ASP A 89 10.64 16.48 0.74
N TYR A 90 9.42 16.26 0.28
CA TYR A 90 9.04 15.07 -0.49
C TYR A 90 8.20 15.46 -1.70
N ASN A 91 8.85 15.56 -2.86
CA ASN A 91 8.15 15.81 -4.13
C ASN A 91 7.86 14.50 -4.85
N PRO A 92 6.59 14.03 -4.89
CA PRO A 92 6.23 12.78 -5.55
C PRO A 92 6.60 12.69 -7.02
N TYR A 93 6.73 13.82 -7.69
CA TYR A 93 7.03 13.90 -9.14
C TYR A 93 8.53 13.83 -9.46
N SER A 94 9.39 13.85 -8.45
CA SER A 94 10.82 13.55 -8.56
C SER A 94 11.26 12.32 -7.76
N GLU A 95 10.37 11.74 -6.97
CA GLU A 95 10.65 10.54 -6.18
C GLU A 95 10.41 9.29 -7.01
N VAL A 96 11.50 8.69 -7.49
CA VAL A 96 11.46 7.50 -8.36
C VAL A 96 11.09 6.25 -7.56
N LEU A 97 10.15 5.46 -8.06
CA LEU A 97 9.87 4.12 -7.55
C LEU A 97 11.05 3.21 -7.85
N THR A 98 11.68 2.72 -6.81
CA THR A 98 12.86 1.85 -6.90
C THR A 98 13.02 1.04 -5.62
N GLY A 99 13.70 -0.08 -5.72
CA GLY A 99 14.01 -0.93 -4.57
C GLY A 99 14.27 -2.36 -4.98
N ASP A 100 14.55 -3.21 -4.00
CA ASP A 100 14.73 -4.63 -4.24
C ASP A 100 13.45 -5.22 -4.83
N TRP A 101 13.63 -6.08 -5.81
CA TRP A 101 12.54 -6.79 -6.52
C TRP A 101 11.55 -5.90 -7.28
N PHE A 102 11.78 -4.60 -7.35
CA PHE A 102 11.13 -3.74 -8.33
C PHE A 102 11.73 -4.07 -9.71
N LEU A 103 10.90 -4.42 -10.66
CA LEU A 103 11.39 -4.84 -11.98
C LEU A 103 11.33 -3.70 -12.97
N TYR A 104 10.22 -3.44 -13.57
CA TYR A 104 10.10 -2.36 -14.56
C TYR A 104 8.65 -1.93 -14.71
N PRO A 105 8.42 -0.75 -15.28
CA PRO A 105 7.12 -0.38 -15.82
C PRO A 105 6.67 -1.32 -16.92
N CYS A 106 5.57 -1.03 -17.55
CA CYS A 106 4.91 -1.93 -18.49
C CYS A 106 5.80 -2.37 -19.68
N ILE A 107 5.46 -3.50 -20.26
CA ILE A 107 5.99 -3.97 -21.55
C ILE A 107 5.84 -2.84 -22.57
N ASN A 108 6.89 -2.58 -23.35
CA ASN A 108 7.02 -1.57 -24.40
C ASN A 108 7.38 -0.15 -23.96
N GLU A 109 7.69 0.05 -22.68
CA GLU A 109 8.24 1.34 -22.28
C GLU A 109 9.73 1.48 -22.72
N PRO A 110 10.19 2.68 -22.98
CA PRO A 110 11.59 2.92 -23.39
C PRO A 110 12.57 2.45 -22.31
N GLU A 111 13.73 1.98 -22.72
CA GLU A 111 14.82 1.67 -21.80
C GLU A 111 15.21 2.93 -21.02
N GLY A 112 15.30 2.81 -19.68
CA GLY A 112 15.61 3.92 -18.79
C GLY A 112 14.41 4.77 -18.37
N TYR A 113 13.18 4.39 -18.76
CA TYR A 113 11.98 5.01 -18.25
C TYR A 113 11.83 4.75 -16.73
N GLU A 114 11.56 5.82 -16.00
CA GLU A 114 11.35 5.79 -14.55
C GLU A 114 9.88 6.07 -14.24
N ILE A 115 9.35 5.38 -13.25
CA ILE A 115 8.02 5.64 -12.66
C ILE A 115 8.23 6.38 -11.34
N HIS A 116 7.43 7.40 -11.09
CA HIS A 116 7.49 8.20 -9.88
C HIS A 116 6.34 7.86 -8.90
N THR A 117 6.44 8.35 -7.68
CA THR A 117 5.37 8.19 -6.69
C THR A 117 4.21 9.15 -6.93
N GLY A 118 4.37 10.09 -7.87
CA GLY A 118 3.33 11.02 -8.32
C GLY A 118 2.13 10.33 -8.96
N ASP A 119 0.98 11.00 -8.91
CA ASP A 119 -0.23 10.61 -9.64
C ASP A 119 -1.17 11.82 -9.84
N VAL A 120 -2.02 11.74 -10.85
CA VAL A 120 -3.06 12.72 -11.17
C VAL A 120 -4.42 12.03 -11.12
N TYR A 121 -5.41 12.71 -10.60
CA TYR A 121 -6.76 12.16 -10.47
C TYR A 121 -7.80 13.11 -11.07
N LEU A 122 -8.80 12.55 -11.72
CA LEU A 122 -10.01 13.27 -12.15
C LEU A 122 -11.22 12.57 -11.58
N ASN A 123 -11.98 13.25 -10.71
CA ASN A 123 -13.16 12.68 -10.04
C ASN A 123 -12.85 11.33 -9.35
N GLY A 124 -11.67 11.21 -8.74
CA GLY A 124 -11.19 9.99 -8.11
C GLY A 124 -10.54 8.97 -9.07
N LYS A 125 -10.59 9.15 -10.38
CA LYS A 125 -9.92 8.29 -11.35
C LYS A 125 -8.44 8.61 -11.39
N SER A 126 -7.58 7.64 -11.04
CA SER A 126 -6.12 7.71 -11.16
C SER A 126 -5.67 7.59 -12.62
N PHE A 127 -4.72 8.41 -13.04
CA PHE A 127 -4.14 8.42 -14.37
C PHE A 127 -2.91 7.51 -14.44
N TYR A 128 -2.38 7.34 -15.65
CA TYR A 128 -1.15 6.60 -15.91
C TYR A 128 0.01 7.56 -16.18
N GLU A 129 1.18 7.30 -15.62
CA GLU A 129 2.37 8.07 -15.93
C GLU A 129 2.86 7.75 -17.35
N ALA A 130 3.17 8.79 -18.13
CA ALA A 130 3.72 8.67 -19.45
C ALA A 130 5.24 8.89 -19.43
N SER A 131 5.96 8.31 -20.37
CA SER A 131 7.42 8.45 -20.47
C SER A 131 7.86 9.83 -20.94
N CYS A 132 6.99 10.53 -21.66
CA CYS A 132 7.24 11.86 -22.17
C CYS A 132 5.94 12.61 -22.48
N LEU A 133 6.05 13.91 -22.72
CA LEU A 133 4.89 14.75 -23.05
C LEU A 133 4.19 14.33 -24.35
N GLU A 134 4.92 13.78 -25.31
CA GLU A 134 4.32 13.35 -26.59
C GLU A 134 3.34 12.19 -26.39
N ASP A 135 3.62 11.28 -25.47
CA ASP A 135 2.71 10.17 -25.12
C ASP A 135 1.43 10.71 -24.49
N VAL A 136 1.52 11.75 -23.64
CA VAL A 136 0.33 12.41 -23.06
C VAL A 136 -0.55 13.02 -24.13
N LYS A 137 0.05 13.59 -25.20
CA LYS A 137 -0.69 14.19 -26.31
C LYS A 137 -1.37 13.15 -27.20
N ASN A 138 -0.73 11.99 -27.36
CA ASN A 138 -1.15 10.92 -28.25
C ASN A 138 -1.27 9.58 -27.51
N PRO A 139 -2.11 9.49 -26.49
CA PRO A 139 -2.19 8.30 -25.64
C PRO A 139 -2.71 7.11 -26.43
N VAL A 140 -2.06 5.96 -26.25
CA VAL A 140 -2.46 4.69 -26.85
C VAL A 140 -3.07 3.79 -25.78
N MET A 141 -4.27 3.29 -26.05
CA MET A 141 -4.94 2.37 -25.14
C MET A 141 -4.16 1.05 -25.03
N ARG A 142 -3.87 0.62 -23.80
CA ARG A 142 -3.20 -0.63 -23.48
C ARG A 142 -4.20 -1.62 -22.90
N THR A 143 -4.17 -2.85 -23.38
CA THR A 143 -5.06 -3.93 -22.93
C THR A 143 -4.37 -4.92 -22.00
N HIS A 144 -3.05 -4.92 -21.98
CA HIS A 144 -2.23 -5.84 -21.20
C HIS A 144 -1.08 -5.09 -20.53
N GLY A 145 -0.67 -5.61 -19.36
CA GLY A 145 0.46 -5.13 -18.60
C GLY A 145 1.69 -6.02 -18.74
N TYR A 146 2.56 -5.95 -17.76
CA TYR A 146 3.75 -6.77 -17.64
C TYR A 146 3.38 -8.25 -17.53
N ASN A 147 4.24 -9.11 -18.07
CA ASN A 147 4.08 -10.57 -17.99
C ASN A 147 4.78 -11.12 -16.73
N PRO A 148 4.06 -11.46 -15.68
CA PRO A 148 4.65 -12.00 -14.46
C PRO A 148 5.44 -13.28 -14.75
N PRO A 149 6.69 -13.39 -14.29
CA PRO A 149 7.54 -14.52 -14.65
C PRO A 149 7.04 -15.87 -14.13
N TRP A 150 6.21 -15.88 -13.10
CA TRP A 150 5.65 -17.12 -12.53
C TRP A 150 4.43 -17.66 -13.29
N THR A 151 3.62 -16.79 -13.91
CA THR A 151 2.41 -17.22 -14.63
C THR A 151 2.67 -17.61 -16.07
N LYS A 152 3.70 -17.03 -16.68
CA LYS A 152 4.05 -17.21 -18.10
C LYS A 152 2.98 -16.74 -19.09
N HIS A 153 2.04 -15.90 -18.64
CA HIS A 153 1.07 -15.24 -19.49
C HIS A 153 1.01 -13.74 -19.19
N THR A 154 0.55 -12.97 -20.14
CA THR A 154 0.41 -11.54 -19.99
C THR A 154 -0.91 -11.22 -19.29
N GLU A 155 -0.84 -10.50 -18.17
CA GLU A 155 -2.03 -10.11 -17.43
C GLU A 155 -2.81 -9.02 -18.15
N PRO A 156 -4.15 -9.14 -18.25
CA PRO A 156 -4.98 -8.08 -18.78
C PRO A 156 -5.05 -6.91 -17.79
N ILE A 157 -5.06 -5.70 -18.33
CA ILE A 157 -5.39 -4.50 -17.55
C ILE A 157 -6.89 -4.52 -17.27
N LEU A 158 -7.28 -4.31 -16.02
CA LEU A 158 -8.67 -4.42 -15.58
C LEU A 158 -9.59 -3.39 -16.28
N ARG A 159 -9.09 -2.16 -16.48
CA ARG A 159 -9.79 -1.06 -17.12
C ARG A 159 -8.93 -0.45 -18.24
N PRO A 160 -8.86 -1.11 -19.42
CA PRO A 160 -8.00 -0.65 -20.52
C PRO A 160 -8.33 0.77 -21.00
N GLU A 161 -9.62 1.15 -20.95
CA GLU A 161 -10.10 2.49 -21.30
C GLU A 161 -9.54 3.61 -20.43
N ASP A 162 -9.07 3.31 -19.22
CA ASP A 162 -8.46 4.30 -18.35
C ASP A 162 -7.01 4.60 -18.72
N THR A 163 -6.35 3.72 -19.49
CA THR A 163 -4.92 3.88 -19.86
C THR A 163 -4.63 5.06 -20.79
N ILE A 164 -5.65 5.66 -21.39
CA ILE A 164 -5.51 6.87 -22.21
C ILE A 164 -5.54 8.17 -21.37
N TYR A 165 -5.93 8.07 -20.09
CA TYR A 165 -5.77 9.17 -19.14
C TYR A 165 -4.33 9.15 -18.64
N GLN A 166 -3.50 10.02 -19.21
CA GLN A 166 -2.06 10.01 -18.95
C GLN A 166 -1.58 11.35 -18.42
N TRP A 167 -0.52 11.30 -17.63
CA TRP A 167 0.17 12.48 -17.14
C TRP A 167 1.69 12.35 -17.30
N TYR A 168 2.36 13.49 -17.35
CA TYR A 168 3.81 13.63 -17.37
C TYR A 168 4.18 14.87 -16.55
N ALA A 169 5.27 14.81 -15.80
CA ALA A 169 5.74 15.95 -15.02
C ALA A 169 7.20 16.31 -15.35
N CYS A 170 7.50 17.60 -15.25
CA CYS A 170 8.83 18.15 -15.32
C CYS A 170 9.09 18.93 -14.03
N VAL A 171 10.07 18.48 -13.23
CA VAL A 171 10.45 19.16 -11.98
C VAL A 171 11.58 20.12 -12.24
N GLU A 172 11.33 21.41 -11.98
CA GLU A 172 12.28 22.50 -12.08
C GLU A 172 12.71 22.98 -10.70
N GLU A 173 13.61 23.96 -10.61
CA GLU A 173 14.16 24.45 -9.36
C GLU A 173 13.08 24.94 -8.37
N GLU A 174 12.10 25.71 -8.85
CA GLU A 174 11.05 26.29 -8.00
C GLU A 174 9.68 25.64 -8.18
N ASN A 175 9.43 24.99 -9.31
CA ASN A 175 8.12 24.51 -9.70
C ASN A 175 8.16 23.09 -10.25
N THR A 176 7.06 22.39 -10.07
CA THR A 176 6.72 21.15 -10.78
C THR A 176 5.65 21.46 -11.82
N ILE A 177 5.94 21.20 -13.09
CA ILE A 177 5.01 21.38 -14.20
C ILE A 177 4.39 20.01 -14.50
N ILE A 178 3.07 19.91 -14.37
CA ILE A 178 2.33 18.68 -14.60
C ILE A 178 1.47 18.86 -15.85
N TYR A 179 1.64 17.97 -16.82
CA TYR A 179 0.80 17.85 -18.00
C TYR A 179 -0.11 16.63 -17.85
N ALA A 180 -1.38 16.78 -18.16
CA ALA A 180 -2.32 15.67 -18.07
C ALA A 180 -3.37 15.74 -19.20
N ASN A 181 -3.72 14.57 -19.72
CA ASN A 181 -4.74 14.43 -20.75
C ASN A 181 -6.09 14.06 -20.10
N PHE A 182 -6.96 15.03 -20.00
CA PHE A 182 -8.28 14.88 -19.36
C PHE A 182 -9.38 14.37 -20.30
N GLN A 183 -9.03 13.93 -21.52
CA GLN A 183 -9.96 13.32 -22.48
C GLN A 183 -11.20 14.16 -22.78
N GLY A 184 -11.05 15.50 -22.76
CA GLY A 184 -12.10 16.45 -23.07
C GLY A 184 -12.86 17.03 -21.86
N ALA A 185 -12.57 16.57 -20.64
CA ALA A 185 -13.06 17.23 -19.44
C ALA A 185 -12.28 18.53 -19.16
N ASP A 186 -12.94 19.52 -18.57
CA ASP A 186 -12.27 20.72 -18.05
C ASP A 186 -11.87 20.49 -16.58
N PRO A 187 -10.58 20.36 -16.27
CA PRO A 187 -10.11 20.09 -14.92
C PRO A 187 -10.37 21.24 -13.94
N ASN A 188 -10.72 22.43 -14.39
CA ASN A 188 -11.08 23.55 -13.54
C ASN A 188 -12.53 23.50 -13.09
N GLU A 189 -13.40 22.84 -13.86
CA GLU A 189 -14.82 22.64 -13.54
C GLU A 189 -15.03 21.34 -12.77
N GLU A 190 -14.13 20.37 -12.92
CA GLU A 190 -14.18 19.04 -12.30
C GLU A 190 -13.27 18.97 -11.06
N LEU A 191 -13.30 17.82 -10.36
CA LEU A 191 -12.38 17.56 -9.26
C LEU A 191 -11.06 16.97 -9.79
N ALA A 192 -10.12 17.87 -10.11
CA ALA A 192 -8.77 17.48 -10.48
C ALA A 192 -7.83 17.58 -9.27
N GLU A 193 -7.16 16.46 -8.95
CA GLU A 193 -6.29 16.32 -7.78
C GLU A 193 -4.92 15.76 -8.17
N ILE A 194 -3.92 16.05 -7.36
CA ILE A 194 -2.59 15.45 -7.44
C ILE A 194 -2.18 14.93 -6.07
N ASN A 195 -1.50 13.80 -5.99
CA ASN A 195 -0.96 13.35 -4.72
C ASN A 195 0.25 14.21 -4.31
N VAL A 196 0.35 14.48 -3.01
CA VAL A 196 1.33 15.40 -2.45
C VAL A 196 2.07 14.78 -1.27
N ARG A 197 1.37 13.93 -0.50
CA ARG A 197 1.86 13.37 0.76
C ARG A 197 2.18 11.89 0.63
N LYS A 198 3.25 11.48 1.25
CA LYS A 198 3.69 10.07 1.30
C LYS A 198 2.66 9.15 1.96
N CYS A 199 2.01 9.62 3.02
CA CYS A 199 1.05 8.86 3.81
C CYS A 199 -0.16 9.74 4.15
N CYS A 200 -1.29 9.09 4.52
CA CYS A 200 -2.44 9.74 5.14
C CYS A 200 -2.38 9.65 6.67
N PHE A 201 -2.01 8.47 7.19
CA PHE A 201 -1.93 8.24 8.63
C PHE A 201 -0.74 7.32 8.96
N TYR A 202 0.34 7.90 9.45
CA TYR A 202 1.57 7.16 9.71
C TYR A 202 2.43 7.91 10.75
N PRO A 203 2.82 7.28 11.88
CA PRO A 203 3.65 7.93 12.89
C PRO A 203 5.03 8.30 12.34
N GLU A 204 5.54 9.44 12.75
CA GLU A 204 6.91 9.86 12.38
C GLU A 204 7.97 9.01 13.08
N LYS A 205 7.68 8.54 14.30
CA LYS A 205 8.58 7.75 15.11
C LYS A 205 8.06 6.32 15.31
N PRO A 206 8.93 5.31 15.36
CA PRO A 206 8.55 3.97 15.78
C PRO A 206 8.10 3.93 17.25
N GLY A 207 7.41 2.85 17.64
CA GLY A 207 6.99 2.65 19.02
C GLY A 207 5.75 3.43 19.47
N MET A 208 4.98 3.98 18.54
CA MET A 208 3.64 4.53 18.84
C MET A 208 2.66 3.37 18.98
N ASN A 209 2.56 2.80 20.18
CA ASN A 209 1.83 1.57 20.43
C ASN A 209 0.35 1.81 20.76
N TYR A 210 -0.47 0.76 20.67
CA TYR A 210 -1.86 0.72 21.13
C TYR A 210 -2.72 1.88 20.64
N ILE A 211 -2.66 2.11 19.32
CA ILE A 211 -3.49 3.08 18.62
C ILE A 211 -4.63 2.36 17.91
N THR A 212 -5.81 2.91 17.96
CA THR A 212 -6.97 2.46 17.18
C THR A 212 -7.29 3.51 16.12
N VAL A 213 -7.47 3.06 14.87
CA VAL A 213 -7.87 3.90 13.73
C VAL A 213 -9.09 3.27 13.08
N ARG A 214 -10.23 3.97 13.10
CA ARG A 214 -11.47 3.38 12.58
C ARG A 214 -12.44 4.36 11.95
N GLY A 215 -13.18 3.86 10.97
CA GLY A 215 -14.30 4.57 10.35
C GLY A 215 -13.92 5.64 9.33
N PHE A 216 -12.67 5.68 8.88
CA PHE A 216 -12.19 6.65 7.89
C PHE A 216 -12.19 6.08 6.48
N GLU A 217 -12.42 6.95 5.52
CA GLU A 217 -11.95 6.77 4.14
C GLU A 217 -10.57 7.44 4.02
N MET A 218 -9.57 6.73 3.48
CA MET A 218 -8.23 7.28 3.26
C MET A 218 -7.75 6.97 1.84
N ALA A 219 -7.25 7.98 1.14
CA ALA A 219 -6.94 7.83 -0.28
C ALA A 219 -5.78 8.69 -0.78
N GLN A 220 -5.25 8.30 -1.96
CA GLN A 220 -4.40 9.11 -2.82
C GLN A 220 -3.06 9.49 -2.17
N ALA A 221 -2.39 8.52 -1.53
CA ALA A 221 -1.06 8.72 -0.97
C ALA A 221 0.06 8.32 -1.93
N ALA A 222 1.13 9.11 -1.94
CA ALA A 222 2.33 8.91 -2.75
C ALA A 222 3.35 7.98 -2.06
N CYS A 223 2.90 6.84 -1.53
CA CYS A 223 3.77 5.92 -0.81
C CYS A 223 4.75 5.20 -1.75
N PRO A 224 6.00 4.95 -1.30
CA PRO A 224 7.04 4.32 -2.11
C PRO A 224 6.87 2.81 -2.21
N TRP A 225 7.68 2.18 -3.06
CA TRP A 225 7.86 0.73 -3.11
C TRP A 225 8.34 0.18 -1.77
N THR A 226 7.72 -0.90 -1.29
CA THR A 226 7.89 -1.43 0.07
C THR A 226 8.44 -2.87 0.10
N PRO A 227 9.69 -3.11 -0.34
CA PRO A 227 10.32 -4.42 -0.24
C PRO A 227 10.72 -4.72 1.22
N PRO A 228 11.00 -6.00 1.56
CA PRO A 228 11.40 -6.38 2.93
C PRO A 228 12.77 -5.84 3.36
N THR A 229 13.55 -5.30 2.43
CA THR A 229 14.89 -4.73 2.68
C THR A 229 14.89 -3.24 2.97
N ALA A 230 13.75 -2.55 2.82
CA ALA A 230 13.58 -1.13 3.10
C ALA A 230 12.64 -0.90 4.28
N ASP A 231 12.53 0.34 4.76
CA ASP A 231 11.37 0.74 5.52
C ASP A 231 10.11 0.61 4.64
N GLN A 232 8.98 0.36 5.28
CA GLN A 232 7.75 0.02 4.58
C GLN A 232 6.61 0.98 4.93
N PRO A 233 6.68 2.27 4.57
CA PRO A 233 5.56 3.16 4.77
C PRO A 233 4.43 2.83 3.79
N GLY A 234 3.22 2.69 4.30
CA GLY A 234 2.00 2.60 3.50
C GLY A 234 1.18 3.88 3.57
N LEU A 235 0.05 3.93 2.88
CA LEU A 235 -0.91 5.01 3.03
C LEU A 235 -1.34 5.18 4.49
N LEU A 236 -1.63 4.07 5.15
CA LEU A 236 -1.84 3.93 6.60
C LEU A 236 -0.84 2.91 7.15
N GLY A 237 -0.22 3.15 8.31
CA GLY A 237 0.67 2.15 8.87
C GLY A 237 1.07 2.38 10.32
N THR A 238 1.65 1.34 10.90
CA THR A 238 1.95 1.23 12.34
C THR A 238 3.37 1.65 12.71
N HIS A 239 4.25 1.75 11.75
CA HIS A 239 5.66 2.19 11.88
C HIS A 239 6.42 1.50 13.02
N TRP A 240 6.56 0.16 12.94
CA TRP A 240 7.34 -0.62 13.92
C TRP A 240 6.87 -0.39 15.36
N SER A 241 5.67 -0.83 15.64
CA SER A 241 5.00 -0.66 16.91
C SER A 241 4.24 -1.92 17.33
N LYS A 242 3.47 -1.83 18.39
CA LYS A 242 2.68 -2.92 18.94
C LYS A 242 1.21 -2.56 19.10
N GLY A 243 0.35 -3.55 18.87
CA GLY A 243 -1.00 -3.56 19.37
C GLY A 243 -1.96 -2.56 18.71
N TRP A 244 -1.78 -2.20 17.44
CA TRP A 244 -2.74 -1.37 16.72
C TRP A 244 -4.01 -2.12 16.38
N ILE A 245 -5.12 -1.40 16.35
CA ILE A 245 -6.40 -1.84 15.79
C ILE A 245 -6.72 -0.92 14.62
N ILE A 246 -6.83 -1.50 13.42
CA ILE A 246 -7.20 -0.82 12.17
C ILE A 246 -8.49 -1.49 11.70
N GLU A 247 -9.62 -0.79 11.82
CA GLU A 247 -10.92 -1.41 11.59
C GLU A 247 -11.95 -0.48 10.95
N ASN A 248 -12.82 -1.06 10.12
CA ASN A 248 -13.94 -0.34 9.50
C ASN A 248 -13.51 0.88 8.67
N ASN A 249 -12.33 0.82 8.03
CA ASN A 249 -11.85 1.87 7.15
C ASN A 249 -12.03 1.45 5.68
N GLU A 250 -12.13 2.43 4.80
CA GLU A 250 -11.96 2.29 3.36
C GLU A 250 -10.61 2.88 2.95
N ILE A 251 -9.72 2.07 2.35
CA ILE A 251 -8.35 2.43 2.01
C ILE A 251 -8.15 2.20 0.51
N HIS A 252 -7.82 3.26 -0.23
CA HIS A 252 -7.70 3.12 -1.68
C HIS A 252 -6.75 4.13 -2.33
N ASP A 253 -6.42 3.91 -3.60
CA ASP A 253 -5.53 4.76 -4.39
C ASP A 253 -4.20 5.08 -3.70
N ALA A 254 -3.61 4.08 -3.03
CA ALA A 254 -2.23 4.17 -2.60
C ALA A 254 -1.30 3.91 -3.80
N LYS A 255 -0.31 4.77 -4.03
CA LYS A 255 0.63 4.54 -5.15
C LYS A 255 1.26 3.15 -5.04
N CYS A 256 1.67 2.72 -3.85
CA CYS A 256 2.14 1.35 -3.60
C CYS A 256 1.24 0.62 -2.60
N SER A 257 1.49 0.71 -1.31
CA SER A 257 0.82 -0.13 -0.30
C SER A 257 -0.25 0.61 0.49
N GLY A 258 -1.41 0.00 0.65
CA GLY A 258 -2.53 0.55 1.42
C GLY A 258 -2.23 0.58 2.90
N ILE A 259 -2.20 -0.58 3.57
CA ILE A 259 -1.88 -0.70 4.99
C ILE A 259 -0.50 -1.34 5.16
N SER A 260 0.35 -0.73 5.99
CA SER A 260 1.63 -1.30 6.38
C SER A 260 1.69 -1.66 7.86
N ILE A 261 2.02 -2.91 8.13
CA ILE A 261 2.42 -3.43 9.43
C ILE A 261 3.86 -3.95 9.37
N GLY A 262 4.70 -3.24 8.61
CA GLY A 262 6.06 -3.63 8.26
C GLY A 262 7.12 -3.11 9.20
N LYS A 263 8.37 -3.22 8.73
CA LYS A 263 9.57 -2.76 9.42
C LYS A 263 9.84 -1.27 9.19
N GLU A 264 10.77 -0.76 9.93
CA GLU A 264 11.27 0.60 9.83
C GLU A 264 12.78 0.64 9.45
N ALA A 265 13.31 1.83 9.22
CA ALA A 265 14.61 2.04 8.60
C ALA A 265 15.81 1.50 9.39
N SER A 266 15.76 1.40 10.74
CA SER A 266 16.92 0.97 11.54
C SER A 266 17.32 -0.49 11.30
N THR A 267 16.38 -1.32 10.79
CA THR A 267 16.67 -2.71 10.41
C THR A 267 17.24 -2.85 9.00
N GLY A 268 17.30 -1.78 8.23
CA GLY A 268 17.81 -1.74 6.86
C GLY A 268 16.94 -0.86 5.96
N HIS A 269 17.53 -0.22 5.01
CA HIS A 269 16.88 0.77 4.18
C HIS A 269 17.43 0.81 2.76
N ASN A 270 17.22 -0.22 1.97
CA ASN A 270 17.37 -0.27 0.50
C ASN A 270 18.65 0.37 -0.13
N LEU A 271 19.46 1.07 0.67
CA LEU A 271 20.63 1.84 0.21
C LEU A 271 21.64 1.03 -0.57
N CYS A 272 21.62 -0.23 -0.40
CA CYS A 272 22.65 -1.09 -0.90
C CYS A 272 22.27 -1.74 -2.22
N THR A 273 21.00 -1.98 -2.49
CA THR A 273 20.54 -2.35 -3.82
C THR A 273 20.83 -1.21 -4.79
N ARG A 274 20.51 0.02 -4.41
CA ARG A 274 20.87 1.23 -5.18
C ARG A 274 22.37 1.35 -5.46
N ARG A 275 23.21 0.79 -4.61
CA ARG A 275 24.68 0.79 -4.74
C ARG A 275 25.25 -0.50 -5.33
N HIS A 276 24.41 -1.46 -5.69
CA HIS A 276 24.79 -2.79 -6.21
C HIS A 276 25.88 -3.51 -5.36
N ARG A 277 25.86 -3.30 -4.04
CA ARG A 277 26.89 -3.85 -3.14
C ARG A 277 26.61 -5.25 -2.66
N LYS A 278 25.33 -5.61 -2.56
CA LYS A 278 24.89 -6.91 -2.07
C LYS A 278 23.57 -7.31 -2.74
N PRO A 279 23.29 -8.59 -2.92
CA PRO A 279 21.96 -9.04 -3.35
C PRO A 279 20.92 -8.81 -2.27
N GLY A 280 19.66 -8.62 -2.66
CA GLY A 280 18.52 -8.36 -1.77
C GLY A 280 18.34 -9.42 -0.69
N TYR A 281 18.53 -10.69 -1.00
CA TYR A 281 18.46 -11.80 -0.04
C TYR A 281 19.42 -11.64 1.15
N GLN A 282 20.63 -11.19 0.92
CA GLN A 282 21.60 -10.94 1.99
C GLN A 282 21.14 -9.80 2.89
N TYR A 283 20.56 -8.74 2.29
CA TYR A 283 19.99 -7.65 3.05
C TYR A 283 18.82 -8.05 3.90
N GLN A 284 17.93 -8.88 3.37
CA GLN A 284 16.78 -9.38 4.10
C GLN A 284 17.22 -10.15 5.34
N MET A 285 18.23 -10.99 5.22
CA MET A 285 18.80 -11.72 6.37
C MET A 285 19.44 -10.77 7.38
N GLU A 286 20.22 -9.79 6.93
CA GLU A 286 20.80 -8.77 7.80
C GLU A 286 19.75 -7.95 8.53
N ALA A 287 18.62 -7.65 7.90
CA ALA A 287 17.51 -6.95 8.53
C ALA A 287 16.95 -7.74 9.73
N VAL A 288 16.80 -9.05 9.60
CA VAL A 288 16.34 -9.91 10.71
C VAL A 288 17.35 -9.89 11.87
N PHE A 289 18.65 -10.01 11.60
CA PHE A 289 19.67 -9.93 12.66
C PHE A 289 19.69 -8.56 13.35
N ARG A 290 19.53 -7.48 12.61
CA ARG A 290 19.42 -6.13 13.19
C ARG A 290 18.18 -5.98 14.02
N ALA A 291 17.04 -6.49 13.57
CA ALA A 291 15.81 -6.48 14.34
C ALA A 291 15.96 -7.18 15.70
N LEU A 292 16.64 -8.32 15.74
CA LEU A 292 16.97 -9.02 17.00
C LEU A 292 17.85 -8.16 17.92
N GLN A 293 18.83 -7.46 17.36
CA GLN A 293 19.72 -6.57 18.14
C GLN A 293 18.98 -5.38 18.75
N ILE A 294 18.02 -4.78 18.04
CA ILE A 294 17.21 -3.66 18.54
C ILE A 294 16.01 -4.09 19.40
N GLY A 295 15.85 -5.39 19.61
CA GLY A 295 14.84 -5.95 20.51
C GLY A 295 13.52 -6.31 19.86
N TRP A 296 13.55 -6.95 18.67
CA TRP A 296 12.38 -7.56 18.07
C TRP A 296 11.85 -8.70 18.98
N SER A 297 10.73 -8.43 19.61
CA SER A 297 10.09 -9.38 20.55
C SER A 297 8.60 -9.14 20.62
N LYS A 298 7.87 -10.15 21.11
CA LYS A 298 6.41 -10.09 21.28
C LYS A 298 5.94 -8.98 22.23
N GLU A 299 6.78 -8.62 23.17
CA GLU A 299 6.50 -7.54 24.13
C GLU A 299 6.52 -6.15 23.47
N LYS A 300 7.26 -6.01 22.37
CA LYS A 300 7.52 -4.69 21.76
C LYS A 300 6.87 -4.48 20.39
N ILE A 301 6.71 -5.53 19.59
CA ILE A 301 6.36 -5.42 18.17
C ILE A 301 5.21 -6.36 17.81
N GLY A 302 4.37 -5.94 16.87
CA GLY A 302 3.33 -6.78 16.30
C GLY A 302 2.03 -6.81 17.09
N SER A 303 1.31 -7.91 17.05
CA SER A 303 -0.01 -8.08 17.70
C SER A 303 -1.04 -7.06 17.23
N HIS A 304 -1.02 -6.73 15.94
CA HIS A 304 -1.98 -5.83 15.31
C HIS A 304 -3.28 -6.56 14.95
N ILE A 305 -4.38 -5.84 14.93
CA ILE A 305 -5.69 -6.32 14.48
C ILE A 305 -6.11 -5.45 13.29
N ILE A 306 -6.13 -6.05 12.10
CA ILE A 306 -6.59 -5.40 10.86
C ILE A 306 -7.88 -6.11 10.45
N ARG A 307 -9.03 -5.45 10.64
CA ARG A 307 -10.31 -6.11 10.41
C ARG A 307 -11.40 -5.21 9.85
N ASN A 308 -12.32 -5.83 9.10
CA ASN A 308 -13.51 -5.16 8.56
C ASN A 308 -13.17 -3.94 7.70
N ASN A 309 -11.98 -3.91 7.07
CA ASN A 309 -11.61 -2.83 6.16
C ASN A 309 -11.97 -3.21 4.72
N VAL A 310 -12.23 -2.21 3.91
CA VAL A 310 -12.30 -2.30 2.45
C VAL A 310 -11.01 -1.70 1.91
N ILE A 311 -10.22 -2.48 1.18
CA ILE A 311 -8.89 -2.08 0.69
C ILE A 311 -8.84 -2.34 -0.80
N HIS A 312 -8.63 -1.31 -1.62
CA HIS A 312 -8.70 -1.49 -3.06
C HIS A 312 -7.90 -0.47 -3.87
N ASP A 313 -7.69 -0.77 -5.14
CA ASP A 313 -7.01 0.10 -6.10
C ASP A 313 -5.65 0.64 -5.58
N CYS A 314 -4.87 -0.24 -4.93
CA CYS A 314 -3.50 0.03 -4.50
C CYS A 314 -2.52 -0.56 -5.51
N GLY A 315 -1.44 0.17 -5.81
CA GLY A 315 -0.53 -0.19 -6.90
C GLY A 315 0.40 -1.36 -6.60
N GLN A 316 0.65 -1.67 -5.32
CA GLN A 316 1.53 -2.77 -4.91
C GLN A 316 0.83 -3.75 -3.99
N ASN A 317 0.43 -3.35 -2.79
CA ASN A 317 -0.16 -4.25 -1.80
C ASN A 317 -1.42 -3.67 -1.17
N GLY A 318 -2.36 -4.53 -0.81
CA GLY A 318 -3.43 -4.16 0.10
C GLY A 318 -2.89 -4.02 1.53
N VAL A 319 -2.26 -5.09 2.03
CA VAL A 319 -1.56 -5.13 3.34
C VAL A 319 -0.15 -5.64 3.12
N VAL A 320 0.85 -4.92 3.63
CA VAL A 320 2.27 -5.32 3.57
C VAL A 320 2.87 -5.39 4.97
N GLY A 321 3.79 -6.34 5.17
CA GLY A 321 4.54 -6.42 6.42
C GLY A 321 5.79 -7.31 6.33
N HIS A 322 6.86 -6.86 7.00
CA HIS A 322 8.03 -7.67 7.28
C HIS A 322 8.41 -7.52 8.75
N MET A 323 8.44 -8.60 9.48
CA MET A 323 8.74 -8.66 10.93
C MET A 323 7.75 -7.90 11.83
N GLY A 324 7.27 -6.74 11.43
CA GLY A 324 6.27 -5.97 12.18
C GLY A 324 4.89 -6.63 12.24
N CYS A 325 4.62 -7.56 11.32
CA CYS A 325 3.35 -8.29 11.22
C CYS A 325 3.19 -9.43 12.23
N VAL A 326 4.22 -9.76 13.00
CA VAL A 326 4.18 -10.92 13.93
C VAL A 326 3.02 -10.85 14.91
N PHE A 327 2.42 -12.01 15.23
CA PHE A 327 1.32 -12.17 16.19
C PHE A 327 0.05 -11.40 15.85
N SER A 328 -0.11 -10.99 14.60
CA SER A 328 -1.22 -10.14 14.15
C SER A 328 -2.38 -10.94 13.57
N GLN A 329 -3.54 -10.30 13.50
CA GLN A 329 -4.76 -10.84 12.91
C GLN A 329 -5.18 -9.94 11.74
N ILE A 330 -5.38 -10.53 10.57
CA ILE A 330 -5.89 -9.87 9.36
C ILE A 330 -7.19 -10.59 9.00
N THR A 331 -8.33 -10.03 9.41
CA THR A 331 -9.59 -10.77 9.41
C THR A 331 -10.78 -9.96 8.89
N ASN A 332 -11.69 -10.63 8.18
CA ASN A 332 -12.92 -10.01 7.69
C ASN A 332 -12.70 -8.75 6.79
N ASN A 333 -11.57 -8.66 6.09
CA ASN A 333 -11.34 -7.57 5.18
C ASN A 333 -11.82 -7.93 3.76
N HIS A 334 -12.24 -6.92 3.02
CA HIS A 334 -12.52 -7.00 1.59
C HIS A 334 -11.36 -6.33 0.84
N ILE A 335 -10.56 -7.12 0.12
CA ILE A 335 -9.35 -6.66 -0.57
C ILE A 335 -9.50 -6.96 -2.06
N TYR A 336 -9.42 -5.94 -2.91
CA TYR A 336 -9.58 -6.13 -4.35
C TYR A 336 -8.87 -5.08 -5.20
N ASN A 337 -8.71 -5.36 -6.49
CA ASN A 337 -8.04 -4.48 -7.45
C ASN A 337 -6.62 -4.09 -7.02
N ILE A 338 -5.83 -5.05 -6.54
CA ILE A 338 -4.45 -4.77 -6.14
C ILE A 338 -3.50 -5.06 -7.30
N ALA A 339 -2.69 -4.05 -7.66
CA ALA A 339 -1.71 -4.04 -8.74
C ALA A 339 -2.31 -4.24 -10.16
N VAL A 340 -3.60 -3.97 -10.33
CA VAL A 340 -4.33 -4.21 -11.60
C VAL A 340 -4.12 -3.12 -12.67
N LYS A 341 -3.52 -2.00 -12.34
CA LYS A 341 -3.13 -0.97 -13.31
C LYS A 341 -2.00 -1.45 -14.23
N HIS A 342 -1.14 -2.32 -13.73
CA HIS A 342 0.07 -2.76 -14.44
C HIS A 342 0.90 -1.59 -15.00
N GLU A 343 0.95 -0.51 -14.24
CA GLU A 343 1.78 0.66 -14.55
C GLU A 343 3.25 0.35 -14.30
N TYR A 344 3.51 -0.43 -13.26
CA TYR A 344 4.81 -1.00 -12.91
C TYR A 344 4.63 -2.41 -12.36
N PHE A 345 5.74 -3.10 -12.17
CA PHE A 345 5.74 -4.47 -11.70
C PHE A 345 6.95 -4.78 -10.81
N GLY A 346 6.77 -5.74 -9.93
CA GLY A 346 7.83 -6.30 -9.11
C GLY A 346 7.40 -7.61 -8.44
N TYR A 347 8.32 -8.25 -7.75
CA TYR A 347 8.04 -9.52 -7.03
C TYR A 347 7.32 -9.32 -5.69
N GLU A 348 7.19 -8.11 -5.21
CA GLU A 348 6.65 -7.78 -3.88
C GLU A 348 5.20 -7.28 -3.95
N ILE A 349 4.33 -7.93 -4.73
CA ILE A 349 2.94 -7.51 -4.99
C ILE A 349 1.96 -8.58 -4.52
N ALA A 350 0.98 -8.19 -3.69
CA ALA A 350 -0.18 -9.03 -3.36
C ALA A 350 -1.31 -8.26 -2.67
N GLY A 351 -2.48 -8.85 -2.61
CA GLY A 351 -3.53 -8.38 -1.69
C GLY A 351 -3.03 -8.33 -0.24
N ILE A 352 -2.39 -9.43 0.21
CA ILE A 352 -1.68 -9.49 1.50
C ILE A 352 -0.28 -10.04 1.24
N LYS A 353 0.76 -9.24 1.49
CA LYS A 353 2.17 -9.63 1.30
C LYS A 353 2.93 -9.56 2.62
N LEU A 354 3.32 -10.70 3.16
CA LEU A 354 4.02 -10.79 4.44
C LEU A 354 5.32 -11.58 4.35
N HIS A 355 6.37 -11.02 4.95
CA HIS A 355 7.61 -11.71 5.29
C HIS A 355 7.70 -11.88 6.81
N ALA A 356 8.31 -12.95 7.28
CA ALA A 356 8.40 -13.29 8.70
C ALA A 356 7.02 -13.24 9.39
N ALA A 357 6.03 -13.83 8.76
CA ALA A 357 4.70 -13.99 9.32
C ALA A 357 4.75 -15.08 10.40
N ILE A 358 5.00 -14.67 11.65
CA ILE A 358 5.10 -15.57 12.80
C ILE A 358 3.84 -15.45 13.64
N ASP A 359 3.14 -16.58 13.86
CA ASP A 359 1.85 -16.64 14.58
C ASP A 359 0.85 -15.60 14.07
N VAL A 360 0.69 -15.48 12.76
CA VAL A 360 -0.28 -14.59 12.10
C VAL A 360 -1.54 -15.36 11.72
N GLU A 361 -2.69 -14.78 12.00
CA GLU A 361 -3.99 -15.26 11.53
C GLU A 361 -4.44 -14.44 10.32
N ILE A 362 -4.74 -15.10 9.20
CA ILE A 362 -5.34 -14.51 8.00
C ILE A 362 -6.65 -15.26 7.76
N SER A 363 -7.78 -14.71 8.17
CA SER A 363 -9.03 -15.44 8.13
C SER A 363 -10.25 -14.59 7.74
N HIS A 364 -11.24 -15.27 7.13
CA HIS A 364 -12.52 -14.65 6.75
C HIS A 364 -12.39 -13.45 5.82
N ASN A 365 -11.28 -13.31 5.09
CA ASN A 365 -11.11 -12.24 4.13
C ASN A 365 -11.73 -12.62 2.78
N HIS A 366 -12.19 -11.62 2.07
CA HIS A 366 -12.69 -11.68 0.71
C HIS A 366 -11.65 -10.99 -0.18
N ILE A 367 -10.94 -11.75 -1.03
CA ILE A 367 -9.80 -11.27 -1.80
C ILE A 367 -10.00 -11.62 -3.28
N HIS A 368 -10.08 -10.60 -4.13
CA HIS A 368 -10.33 -10.81 -5.56
C HIS A 368 -9.76 -9.70 -6.44
N ASN A 369 -9.60 -10.00 -7.73
CA ASN A 369 -9.02 -9.08 -8.72
C ASN A 369 -7.67 -8.50 -8.25
N CYS A 370 -6.82 -9.38 -7.73
CA CYS A 370 -5.45 -9.04 -7.36
C CYS A 370 -4.47 -9.79 -8.28
N THR A 371 -3.34 -9.20 -8.60
CA THR A 371 -2.26 -9.92 -9.29
C THR A 371 -1.85 -11.16 -8.50
N LEU A 372 -1.79 -11.07 -7.19
CA LEU A 372 -1.66 -12.20 -6.28
C LEU A 372 -2.53 -11.93 -5.04
N GLY A 373 -3.33 -12.91 -4.62
CA GLY A 373 -4.24 -12.73 -3.49
C GLY A 373 -3.50 -12.59 -2.16
N THR A 374 -2.81 -13.66 -1.73
CA THR A 374 -1.99 -13.66 -0.51
C THR A 374 -0.63 -14.31 -0.76
N TRP A 375 0.42 -13.64 -0.34
CA TRP A 375 1.79 -14.14 -0.45
C TRP A 375 2.47 -14.15 0.92
N LEU A 376 2.72 -15.36 1.45
CA LEU A 376 3.55 -15.59 2.62
C LEU A 376 4.95 -15.95 2.14
N ASP A 377 5.88 -15.06 2.39
CA ASP A 377 7.24 -15.14 1.91
C ASP A 377 8.21 -15.21 3.09
N TRP A 378 9.25 -15.94 2.96
CA TRP A 378 10.31 -16.18 3.93
C TRP A 378 9.88 -16.15 5.41
N GLN A 379 10.22 -17.21 6.15
CA GLN A 379 10.09 -17.31 7.61
C GLN A 379 8.66 -17.28 8.15
N ALA A 380 7.67 -17.72 7.38
CA ALA A 380 6.33 -17.91 7.91
C ALA A 380 6.30 -19.12 8.86
N GLN A 381 5.87 -18.92 10.11
CA GLN A 381 5.78 -19.94 11.16
C GLN A 381 4.55 -19.72 12.02
N GLY A 382 3.86 -20.79 12.43
CA GLY A 382 2.65 -20.69 13.24
C GLY A 382 1.48 -19.98 12.56
N THR A 383 1.65 -19.59 11.30
CA THR A 383 0.66 -18.81 10.54
C THR A 383 -0.47 -19.70 10.04
N ARG A 384 -1.69 -19.18 10.13
CA ARG A 384 -2.88 -19.85 9.63
C ARG A 384 -3.61 -18.99 8.60
N VAL A 385 -3.89 -19.59 7.45
CA VAL A 385 -4.73 -19.00 6.40
C VAL A 385 -6.03 -19.81 6.35
N SER A 386 -7.12 -19.24 6.86
CA SER A 386 -8.34 -20.02 7.11
C SER A 386 -9.61 -19.29 6.73
N SER A 387 -10.56 -20.03 6.14
CA SER A 387 -11.91 -19.52 5.87
C SER A 387 -11.96 -18.26 5.00
N ASN A 388 -10.99 -18.08 4.10
CA ASN A 388 -10.96 -16.98 3.16
C ASN A 388 -11.65 -17.38 1.84
N LEU A 389 -12.18 -16.38 1.15
CA LEU A 389 -12.69 -16.49 -0.20
C LEU A 389 -11.76 -15.76 -1.18
N PHE A 390 -11.21 -16.51 -2.13
CA PHE A 390 -10.38 -16.02 -3.21
C PHE A 390 -11.05 -16.29 -4.55
N TYR A 391 -11.07 -15.32 -5.46
CA TYR A 391 -11.46 -15.53 -6.86
C TYR A 391 -10.99 -14.39 -7.76
N ALA A 392 -10.95 -14.64 -9.05
CA ALA A 392 -10.53 -13.68 -10.07
C ALA A 392 -9.17 -13.02 -9.78
N ASN A 393 -8.30 -13.73 -9.04
CA ASN A 393 -6.91 -13.36 -8.89
C ASN A 393 -6.09 -14.07 -9.98
N ASP A 394 -4.96 -13.52 -10.39
CA ASP A 394 -4.04 -14.26 -11.22
C ASP A 394 -3.52 -15.50 -10.48
N ARG A 395 -3.28 -15.36 -9.18
CA ARG A 395 -2.96 -16.44 -8.25
C ARG A 395 -3.56 -16.15 -6.87
N ASP A 396 -4.21 -17.13 -6.26
CA ASP A 396 -4.88 -16.93 -4.97
C ASP A 396 -3.92 -16.90 -3.79
N LEU A 397 -3.03 -17.89 -3.68
CA LEU A 397 -2.09 -18.03 -2.58
C LEU A 397 -0.71 -18.46 -3.07
N MET A 398 0.33 -17.83 -2.54
CA MET A 398 1.71 -18.29 -2.67
C MET A 398 2.35 -18.39 -1.28
N VAL A 399 3.01 -19.51 -1.01
CA VAL A 399 3.82 -19.70 0.21
C VAL A 399 5.23 -20.10 -0.25
N GLU A 400 6.20 -19.27 0.09
CA GLU A 400 7.57 -19.40 -0.45
C GLU A 400 8.62 -19.38 0.66
N VAL A 401 9.65 -20.21 0.48
CA VAL A 401 10.87 -20.26 1.30
C VAL A 401 10.61 -20.22 2.80
N THR A 402 9.79 -21.14 3.28
CA THR A 402 9.53 -21.32 4.71
C THR A 402 9.57 -22.79 5.09
N HIS A 403 9.90 -23.08 6.33
CA HIS A 403 9.92 -24.44 6.88
C HIS A 403 8.76 -24.72 7.82
N GLY A 404 7.87 -23.77 8.01
CA GLY A 404 6.67 -23.93 8.84
C GLY A 404 6.97 -24.08 10.34
N PRO A 405 6.00 -24.61 11.11
CA PRO A 405 4.70 -25.08 10.67
C PRO A 405 3.77 -23.94 10.19
N TYR A 406 2.89 -24.20 9.25
CA TYR A 406 1.79 -23.32 8.89
C TYR A 406 0.58 -24.13 8.43
N MET A 407 -0.61 -23.54 8.48
CA MET A 407 -1.85 -24.20 8.12
C MET A 407 -2.67 -23.38 7.12
N VAL A 408 -3.17 -24.05 6.10
CA VAL A 408 -4.09 -23.50 5.09
C VAL A 408 -5.35 -24.35 5.12
N ASP A 409 -6.44 -23.84 5.68
CA ASP A 409 -7.63 -24.66 5.89
C ASP A 409 -8.95 -23.92 5.67
N ASN A 410 -9.95 -24.69 5.23
CA ASN A 410 -11.33 -24.22 5.03
C ASN A 410 -11.47 -23.02 4.07
N ASN A 411 -10.51 -22.78 3.17
CA ASN A 411 -10.60 -21.71 2.20
C ASN A 411 -11.36 -22.15 0.94
N ILE A 412 -11.87 -21.18 0.22
CA ILE A 412 -12.37 -21.34 -1.16
C ILE A 412 -11.38 -20.62 -2.08
N PHE A 413 -10.71 -21.37 -2.92
CA PHE A 413 -9.81 -20.91 -3.97
C PHE A 413 -10.52 -21.02 -5.32
N GLY A 414 -11.10 -19.93 -5.79
CA GLY A 414 -11.97 -19.89 -6.97
C GLY A 414 -11.28 -19.41 -8.26
N SER A 415 -10.03 -19.00 -8.22
CA SER A 415 -9.29 -18.57 -9.41
C SER A 415 -8.81 -19.75 -10.25
N GLU A 416 -8.36 -19.49 -11.47
CA GLU A 416 -7.77 -20.50 -12.34
C GLU A 416 -6.48 -21.10 -11.76
N TYR A 417 -5.70 -20.27 -11.04
CA TYR A 417 -4.50 -20.69 -10.32
C TYR A 417 -4.68 -20.49 -8.82
N ASN A 418 -4.85 -21.60 -8.08
CA ASN A 418 -5.23 -21.53 -6.67
C ASN A 418 -4.03 -21.31 -5.74
N PHE A 419 -3.02 -22.17 -5.79
CA PHE A 419 -1.85 -21.93 -4.97
C PHE A 419 -0.54 -22.45 -5.56
N ASP A 420 0.53 -21.79 -5.11
CA ASP A 420 1.90 -22.15 -5.34
C ASP A 420 2.59 -22.36 -3.99
N ASN A 421 3.01 -23.58 -3.74
CA ASN A 421 3.68 -23.95 -2.51
C ASN A 421 5.14 -24.32 -2.78
N ILE A 422 6.03 -23.35 -2.53
CA ILE A 422 7.49 -23.50 -2.63
C ILE A 422 8.05 -23.51 -1.19
N ALA A 423 7.49 -24.36 -0.33
CA ALA A 423 7.73 -24.34 1.11
C ALA A 423 7.59 -25.75 1.71
N GLN A 424 8.06 -25.92 2.93
CA GLN A 424 7.93 -27.13 3.73
C GLN A 424 7.12 -26.88 5.02
N GLY A 425 6.69 -27.95 5.66
CA GLY A 425 6.02 -27.88 6.97
C GLY A 425 4.60 -27.32 6.94
N GLY A 426 3.98 -27.20 5.77
CA GLY A 426 2.60 -26.74 5.63
C GLY A 426 1.59 -27.88 5.61
N ALA A 427 0.40 -27.66 6.18
CA ALA A 427 -0.76 -28.52 6.08
C ALA A 427 -1.89 -27.79 5.32
N TYR A 428 -2.44 -28.46 4.30
CA TYR A 428 -3.56 -27.98 3.50
C TYR A 428 -4.76 -28.91 3.78
N VAL A 429 -5.78 -28.43 4.44
CA VAL A 429 -6.88 -29.24 4.96
C VAL A 429 -8.24 -28.59 4.63
N ASN A 430 -9.16 -29.42 4.10
CA ASN A 430 -10.55 -29.02 3.89
C ASN A 430 -10.73 -27.73 3.05
N ASN A 431 -9.85 -27.50 2.06
CA ASN A 431 -10.01 -26.39 1.13
C ASN A 431 -10.81 -26.82 -0.10
N LEU A 432 -11.62 -25.92 -0.64
CA LEU A 432 -12.23 -26.08 -1.95
C LEU A 432 -11.31 -25.40 -3.00
N CYS A 433 -10.73 -26.20 -3.90
CA CYS A 433 -9.82 -25.73 -4.92
C CYS A 433 -10.46 -25.93 -6.30
N CYS A 434 -10.74 -24.85 -7.02
CA CYS A 434 -11.41 -24.88 -8.31
C CYS A 434 -10.44 -24.86 -9.50
N GLY A 435 -9.15 -24.59 -9.28
CA GLY A 435 -8.13 -24.42 -10.32
C GLY A 435 -6.84 -25.20 -10.05
N THR A 436 -5.77 -24.73 -10.63
CA THR A 436 -4.45 -25.37 -10.60
C THR A 436 -3.77 -25.18 -9.23
N MET A 437 -3.16 -26.25 -8.74
CA MET A 437 -2.34 -26.27 -7.53
C MET A 437 -0.93 -26.72 -7.91
N ARG A 438 0.07 -25.97 -7.48
CA ARG A 438 1.48 -26.32 -7.72
C ARG A 438 2.18 -26.53 -6.38
N ARG A 439 3.01 -27.54 -6.33
CA ARG A 439 3.92 -27.77 -5.20
C ARG A 439 5.32 -28.04 -5.74
N GLU A 440 6.25 -27.21 -5.30
CA GLU A 440 7.66 -27.44 -5.52
C GLU A 440 8.34 -27.75 -4.18
N PRO A 441 9.17 -28.80 -4.11
CA PRO A 441 9.96 -29.06 -2.91
C PRO A 441 11.00 -27.95 -2.76
N VAL A 442 11.12 -27.44 -1.56
CA VAL A 442 12.27 -26.61 -1.19
C VAL A 442 13.48 -27.52 -1.21
N LEU A 443 14.53 -27.14 -1.93
CA LEU A 443 15.78 -27.86 -1.92
C LEU A 443 16.38 -27.82 -0.53
N ASN A 444 16.72 -28.98 0.00
CA ASN A 444 17.41 -29.14 1.28
C ASN A 444 18.89 -28.75 1.14
#